data_a886d4b862df0fd3840faa3b02388d36
#
_entry.id   a886d4b862df0fd3840faa3b02388d36
#
_cell.length_a   1.000
_cell.length_b   1.000
_cell.length_c   1.000
_cell.angle_alpha   90.00
_cell.angle_beta   90.00
_cell.angle_gamma   90.00
#
_symmetry.space_group_name_H-M   'P 1'
#
loop_
_entity.id
_entity.type
_entity.pdbx_description
1 polymer ?
#
loop_
_entity_poly.entity_id
_entity_poly.type
_entity_poly.pdbx_seq_one_letter_code
_entity_poly.pdbx_strand_id
1 'polypeptide(L)'
;MAVSQSSYRGCLLGLAVGDAMGYTVDNRSWQEIQEDYGPNGLLGYDLVNGYADVTSYTQLAAFTCNGLLFGLTRGQMLGKMAPFIKYVGMSSREWAASQRPWGRPTRNYCWLLRKAELCRRHCMDTRMLDTLSRAALGTPETPANNYDGPGGITTAIGVGLFFHEDRTDQHEIDLLGAEAVALTQGNPSAFLSGAVLAHIMSRLIRQPHLPLKRLVGEAVEAMKEQFGHQYSQAFEVATLVRHAITYSESPNLSPVDVMERLGCDSAAQVLAGAIYTCLTNSADFDSAMIAAVNHSGRSAAVGAVTGAILGARLGEEALPDFYIECLEPAEVLRELADDLYTGCPMERGNKLFDLDWDYKYLHGGQ
;
A
#
# COMPACT_ATOMS: atom_id res chain seq x y z
N MET A 1 0.34 -20.71 -12.90
CA MET A 1 -0.97 -20.80 -12.20
C MET A 1 -1.74 -19.55 -12.53
N ALA A 2 -3.06 -19.61 -12.58
CA ALA A 2 -3.87 -18.43 -12.79
C ALA A 2 -3.73 -17.47 -11.57
N VAL A 3 -3.89 -16.18 -11.82
CA VAL A 3 -4.01 -15.15 -10.78
C VAL A 3 -5.14 -15.55 -9.83
N SER A 4 -4.96 -15.42 -8.51
CA SER A 4 -5.90 -15.91 -7.50
C SER A 4 -6.66 -14.75 -6.86
N GLN A 5 -8.00 -14.84 -6.79
CA GLN A 5 -8.83 -13.90 -6.04
C GLN A 5 -8.42 -13.82 -4.56
N SER A 6 -8.08 -14.96 -3.97
CA SER A 6 -7.55 -15.05 -2.61
C SER A 6 -6.29 -14.20 -2.38
N SER A 7 -5.40 -14.10 -3.38
CA SER A 7 -4.21 -13.23 -3.29
C SER A 7 -4.57 -11.74 -3.25
N TYR A 8 -5.61 -11.32 -3.96
CA TYR A 8 -6.10 -9.92 -3.91
C TYR A 8 -6.71 -9.60 -2.56
N ARG A 9 -7.60 -10.47 -2.08
CA ARG A 9 -8.22 -10.33 -0.76
C ARG A 9 -7.15 -10.37 0.33
N GLY A 10 -6.27 -11.37 0.30
CA GLY A 10 -5.16 -11.49 1.23
C GLY A 10 -4.27 -10.24 1.27
N CYS A 11 -4.00 -9.62 0.12
CA CYS A 11 -3.23 -8.39 0.04
C CYS A 11 -3.90 -7.22 0.79
N LEU A 12 -5.15 -6.89 0.46
CA LEU A 12 -5.83 -5.73 1.05
C LEU A 12 -6.19 -5.97 2.53
N LEU A 13 -6.58 -7.19 2.89
CA LEU A 13 -6.82 -7.54 4.29
C LEU A 13 -5.52 -7.55 5.09
N GLY A 14 -4.47 -8.18 4.57
CA GLY A 14 -3.17 -8.21 5.23
C GLY A 14 -2.58 -6.83 5.43
N LEU A 15 -2.71 -5.94 4.44
CA LEU A 15 -2.34 -4.52 4.57
C LEU A 15 -3.07 -3.88 5.75
N ALA A 16 -4.38 -4.06 5.82
CA ALA A 16 -5.20 -3.45 6.87
C ALA A 16 -4.92 -4.04 8.26
N VAL A 17 -4.64 -5.35 8.34
CA VAL A 17 -4.20 -6.00 9.60
C VAL A 17 -2.90 -5.38 10.11
N GLY A 18 -1.89 -5.26 9.24
CA GLY A 18 -0.60 -4.69 9.61
C GLY A 18 -0.68 -3.22 9.98
N ASP A 19 -1.47 -2.43 9.25
CA ASP A 19 -1.77 -1.02 9.56
C ASP A 19 -2.41 -0.88 10.93
N ALA A 20 -3.50 -1.61 11.18
CA ALA A 20 -4.26 -1.52 12.43
C ALA A 20 -3.44 -1.99 13.64
N MET A 21 -2.68 -3.08 13.51
CA MET A 21 -1.82 -3.57 14.58
C MET A 21 -0.69 -2.57 14.88
N GLY A 22 -0.04 -2.06 13.83
CA GLY A 22 1.06 -1.11 13.95
C GLY A 22 0.61 0.26 14.47
N TYR A 23 -0.63 0.67 14.20
CA TYR A 23 -1.16 1.97 14.64
C TYR A 23 -1.07 2.19 16.15
N THR A 24 -1.34 1.15 16.92
CA THR A 24 -1.28 1.18 18.39
C THR A 24 0.10 1.58 18.92
N VAL A 25 1.16 1.17 18.24
CA VAL A 25 2.55 1.38 18.66
C VAL A 25 3.35 2.30 17.72
N ASP A 26 2.68 2.95 16.74
CA ASP A 26 3.33 3.82 15.77
C ASP A 26 4.07 4.99 16.40
N ASN A 27 5.30 5.21 15.96
CA ASN A 27 6.15 6.30 16.44
C ASN A 27 6.44 6.28 17.97
N ARG A 28 6.37 5.10 18.57
CA ARG A 28 6.81 4.86 19.95
C ARG A 28 8.19 4.20 19.94
N SER A 29 9.01 4.47 20.96
CA SER A 29 10.26 3.75 21.13
C SER A 29 10.01 2.29 21.52
N TRP A 30 10.93 1.40 21.15
CA TRP A 30 10.85 -0.01 21.58
C TRP A 30 10.75 -0.16 23.11
N GLN A 31 11.44 0.71 23.86
CA GLN A 31 11.33 0.72 25.32
C GLN A 31 9.91 1.01 25.80
N GLU A 32 9.23 2.02 25.25
CA GLU A 32 7.84 2.36 25.60
C GLU A 32 6.88 1.23 25.25
N ILE A 33 7.13 0.53 24.13
CA ILE A 33 6.33 -0.64 23.73
C ILE A 33 6.50 -1.76 24.76
N GLN A 34 7.74 -2.02 25.22
CA GLN A 34 8.01 -3.03 26.23
C GLN A 34 7.43 -2.68 27.62
N GLU A 35 7.41 -1.40 27.98
CA GLU A 35 6.82 -0.94 29.24
C GLU A 35 5.32 -1.22 29.29
N ASP A 36 4.60 -1.08 28.17
CA ASP A 36 3.16 -1.29 28.12
C ASP A 36 2.75 -2.74 27.81
N TYR A 37 3.49 -3.44 26.92
CA TYR A 37 3.11 -4.77 26.42
C TYR A 37 4.03 -5.91 26.88
N GLY A 38 5.05 -5.60 27.68
CA GLY A 38 6.00 -6.58 28.21
C GLY A 38 7.17 -6.86 27.26
N PRO A 39 8.06 -7.80 27.65
CA PRO A 39 9.36 -7.99 26.99
C PRO A 39 9.27 -8.45 25.53
N ASN A 40 8.13 -9.00 25.09
CA ASN A 40 7.91 -9.47 23.74
C ASN A 40 7.18 -8.42 22.87
N GLY A 41 6.82 -7.26 23.45
CA GLY A 41 6.05 -6.23 22.76
C GLY A 41 4.60 -6.61 22.50
N LEU A 42 4.01 -5.96 21.50
CA LEU A 42 2.62 -6.17 21.06
C LEU A 42 2.49 -7.50 20.31
N LEU A 43 1.63 -8.41 20.78
CA LEU A 43 1.43 -9.75 20.18
C LEU A 43 0.11 -9.91 19.43
N GLY A 44 -0.65 -8.86 19.26
CA GLY A 44 -1.93 -8.84 18.58
C GLY A 44 -2.55 -7.46 18.65
N TYR A 45 -3.82 -7.33 18.29
CA TYR A 45 -4.50 -6.04 18.39
C TYR A 45 -4.68 -5.56 19.82
N ASP A 46 -4.52 -4.25 20.01
CA ASP A 46 -5.10 -3.53 21.14
C ASP A 46 -6.38 -2.84 20.65
N LEU A 47 -7.53 -3.48 20.90
CA LEU A 47 -8.80 -3.12 20.29
C LEU A 47 -9.41 -1.88 20.96
N VAL A 48 -9.86 -0.94 20.13
CA VAL A 48 -10.65 0.22 20.58
C VAL A 48 -12.13 -0.07 20.32
N ASN A 49 -12.93 -0.13 21.39
CA ASN A 49 -14.36 -0.47 21.32
C ASN A 49 -14.66 -1.82 20.62
N GLY A 50 -13.72 -2.76 20.71
CA GLY A 50 -13.86 -4.09 20.14
C GLY A 50 -13.50 -4.23 18.66
N TYR A 51 -12.96 -3.17 18.04
CA TYR A 51 -12.54 -3.16 16.65
C TYR A 51 -11.09 -2.71 16.48
N ALA A 52 -10.43 -3.26 15.47
CA ALA A 52 -9.15 -2.82 14.97
C ALA A 52 -9.36 -1.72 13.92
N ASP A 53 -8.84 -0.55 14.22
CA ASP A 53 -9.01 0.67 13.41
C ASP A 53 -7.84 0.83 12.43
N VAL A 54 -8.13 1.26 11.21
CA VAL A 54 -7.13 1.47 10.17
C VAL A 54 -6.80 2.94 9.98
N THR A 55 -5.61 3.22 9.44
CA THR A 55 -5.13 4.58 9.22
C THR A 55 -5.12 4.98 7.75
N SER A 56 -4.48 6.11 7.45
CA SER A 56 -4.26 6.58 6.09
C SER A 56 -3.50 5.59 5.20
N TYR A 57 -2.77 4.63 5.74
CA TYR A 57 -2.08 3.63 4.93
C TYR A 57 -3.08 2.70 4.22
N THR A 58 -4.05 2.14 4.94
CA THR A 58 -5.12 1.35 4.34
C THR A 58 -6.04 2.21 3.47
N GLN A 59 -6.43 3.37 3.97
CA GLN A 59 -7.33 4.27 3.27
C GLN A 59 -6.78 4.69 1.90
N LEU A 60 -5.52 5.16 1.83
CA LEU A 60 -4.91 5.59 0.56
C LEU A 60 -4.73 4.45 -0.45
N ALA A 61 -4.36 3.25 0.01
CA ALA A 61 -4.31 2.08 -0.86
C ALA A 61 -5.69 1.79 -1.48
N ALA A 62 -6.76 1.77 -0.65
CA ALA A 62 -8.12 1.54 -1.12
C ALA A 62 -8.61 2.63 -2.09
N PHE A 63 -8.38 3.91 -1.77
CA PHE A 63 -8.74 5.01 -2.67
C PHE A 63 -7.93 5.01 -3.97
N THR A 64 -6.68 4.54 -3.94
CA THR A 64 -5.89 4.33 -5.16
C THR A 64 -6.52 3.25 -6.04
N CYS A 65 -6.90 2.11 -5.48
CA CYS A 65 -7.59 1.05 -6.19
C CYS A 65 -8.90 1.54 -6.82
N ASN A 66 -9.72 2.28 -6.05
CA ASN A 66 -10.93 2.90 -6.57
C ASN A 66 -10.66 3.84 -7.74
N GLY A 67 -9.64 4.70 -7.64
CA GLY A 67 -9.25 5.62 -8.72
C GLY A 67 -8.85 4.90 -10.00
N LEU A 68 -8.09 3.81 -9.89
CA LEU A 68 -7.66 2.99 -11.02
C LEU A 68 -8.85 2.31 -11.70
N LEU A 69 -9.77 1.71 -10.94
CA LEU A 69 -11.00 1.09 -11.46
C LEU A 69 -11.94 2.11 -12.10
N PHE A 70 -12.09 3.29 -11.48
CA PHE A 70 -12.82 4.41 -12.10
C PHE A 70 -12.19 4.82 -13.44
N GLY A 71 -10.86 4.95 -13.49
CA GLY A 71 -10.13 5.30 -14.71
C GLY A 71 -10.30 4.27 -15.81
N LEU A 72 -10.19 2.98 -15.49
CA LEU A 72 -10.41 1.86 -16.41
C LEU A 72 -11.84 1.88 -16.96
N THR A 73 -12.83 1.91 -16.06
CA THR A 73 -14.25 1.91 -16.43
C THR A 73 -14.60 3.08 -17.35
N ARG A 74 -14.18 4.28 -16.96
CA ARG A 74 -14.40 5.48 -17.79
C ARG A 74 -13.72 5.40 -19.14
N GLY A 75 -12.47 4.90 -19.17
CA GLY A 75 -11.71 4.74 -20.42
C GLY A 75 -12.37 3.76 -21.38
N GLN A 76 -12.83 2.62 -20.88
CA GLN A 76 -13.54 1.61 -21.67
C GLN A 76 -14.86 2.17 -22.24
N MET A 77 -15.67 2.84 -21.41
CA MET A 77 -16.95 3.40 -21.83
C MET A 77 -16.79 4.55 -22.85
N LEU A 78 -15.75 5.38 -22.70
CA LEU A 78 -15.47 6.46 -23.66
C LEU A 78 -14.69 5.99 -24.89
N GLY A 79 -14.08 4.82 -24.85
CA GLY A 79 -13.17 4.31 -25.90
C GLY A 79 -11.87 5.12 -26.00
N LYS A 80 -11.48 5.80 -24.92
CA LYS A 80 -10.26 6.59 -24.81
C LYS A 80 -9.74 6.60 -23.38
N MET A 81 -8.55 6.04 -23.18
CA MET A 81 -7.87 6.06 -21.89
C MET A 81 -7.18 7.42 -21.65
N ALA A 82 -7.31 7.94 -20.44
CA ALA A 82 -6.45 9.00 -19.92
C ALA A 82 -5.39 8.38 -18.98
N PRO A 83 -4.27 9.07 -18.72
CA PRO A 83 -3.27 8.57 -17.80
C PRO A 83 -3.86 8.22 -16.42
N PHE A 84 -3.57 7.02 -15.93
CA PHE A 84 -4.12 6.51 -14.67
C PHE A 84 -3.80 7.38 -13.46
N ILE A 85 -2.61 8.01 -13.44
CA ILE A 85 -2.21 8.91 -12.35
C ILE A 85 -3.20 10.07 -12.12
N LYS A 86 -3.91 10.52 -13.15
CA LYS A 86 -4.95 11.55 -13.00
C LYS A 86 -6.11 11.05 -12.14
N TYR A 87 -6.50 9.82 -12.30
CA TYR A 87 -7.60 9.21 -11.54
C TYR A 87 -7.17 8.87 -10.11
N VAL A 88 -5.93 8.39 -9.93
CA VAL A 88 -5.31 8.23 -8.61
C VAL A 88 -5.27 9.57 -7.87
N GLY A 89 -4.82 10.64 -8.54
CA GLY A 89 -4.80 11.98 -7.96
C GLY A 89 -6.19 12.53 -7.61
N MET A 90 -7.22 12.21 -8.43
CA MET A 90 -8.60 12.59 -8.14
C MET A 90 -9.11 11.89 -6.87
N SER A 91 -8.95 10.58 -6.77
CA SER A 91 -9.39 9.81 -5.59
C SER A 91 -8.62 10.17 -4.32
N SER A 92 -7.31 10.41 -4.43
CA SER A 92 -6.50 10.89 -3.29
C SER A 92 -6.96 12.26 -2.77
N ARG A 93 -7.39 13.16 -3.66
CA ARG A 93 -7.98 14.46 -3.25
C ARG A 93 -9.33 14.31 -2.55
N GLU A 94 -10.17 13.39 -3.01
CA GLU A 94 -11.44 13.09 -2.35
C GLU A 94 -11.21 12.47 -0.96
N TRP A 95 -10.25 11.55 -0.84
CA TRP A 95 -9.81 11.06 0.45
C TRP A 95 -9.32 12.19 1.36
N ALA A 96 -8.41 13.06 0.87
CA ALA A 96 -7.87 14.17 1.66
C ALA A 96 -8.97 15.14 2.14
N ALA A 97 -10.02 15.35 1.34
CA ALA A 97 -11.17 16.15 1.74
C ALA A 97 -11.94 15.48 2.89
N SER A 98 -12.09 14.14 2.91
CA SER A 98 -12.75 13.41 4.00
C SER A 98 -11.99 13.52 5.33
N GLN A 99 -10.67 13.70 5.27
CA GLN A 99 -9.80 13.80 6.45
C GLN A 99 -9.87 15.18 7.15
N ARG A 100 -10.50 16.19 6.55
CA ARG A 100 -10.61 17.54 7.11
C ARG A 100 -11.94 17.74 7.81
N PRO A 101 -11.99 18.49 8.95
CA PRO A 101 -13.22 18.70 9.75
C PRO A 101 -14.40 19.29 8.95
N TRP A 102 -14.11 20.11 7.95
CA TRP A 102 -15.09 20.78 7.10
C TRP A 102 -14.88 20.47 5.61
N GLY A 103 -14.03 19.48 5.34
CA GLY A 103 -13.74 19.05 3.98
C GLY A 103 -14.96 18.36 3.38
N ARG A 104 -15.33 18.78 2.17
CA ARG A 104 -16.35 18.11 1.36
C ARG A 104 -15.71 17.72 0.03
N PRO A 105 -15.78 16.45 -0.36
CA PRO A 105 -15.40 16.06 -1.70
C PRO A 105 -16.18 16.84 -2.74
N THR A 106 -15.49 17.34 -3.77
CA THR A 106 -16.12 18.26 -4.73
C THR A 106 -17.00 17.55 -5.75
N ARG A 107 -16.78 16.25 -5.98
CA ARG A 107 -17.49 15.50 -7.03
C ARG A 107 -17.92 14.08 -6.67
N ASN A 108 -17.47 13.51 -5.55
CA ASN A 108 -17.85 12.16 -5.06
C ASN A 108 -17.70 11.05 -6.12
N TYR A 109 -16.53 10.94 -6.76
CA TYR A 109 -16.27 9.85 -7.70
C TYR A 109 -15.98 8.51 -7.01
N CYS A 110 -15.53 8.55 -5.74
CA CYS A 110 -15.15 7.37 -4.99
C CYS A 110 -16.32 6.87 -4.15
N TRP A 111 -16.82 5.67 -4.45
CA TRP A 111 -17.86 5.05 -3.64
C TRP A 111 -17.42 4.78 -2.20
N LEU A 112 -16.10 4.67 -1.96
CA LEU A 112 -15.50 4.50 -0.63
C LEU A 112 -15.79 5.69 0.31
N LEU A 113 -16.15 6.87 -0.19
CA LEU A 113 -16.56 7.99 0.63
C LEU A 113 -17.85 7.73 1.43
N ARG A 114 -18.59 6.66 1.08
CA ARG A 114 -19.80 6.21 1.79
C ARG A 114 -19.51 5.17 2.86
N LYS A 115 -18.27 4.73 2.96
CA LYS A 115 -17.79 3.74 3.92
C LYS A 115 -17.11 4.47 5.08
N ALA A 116 -17.84 4.61 6.18
CA ALA A 116 -17.38 5.41 7.33
C ALA A 116 -16.05 4.91 7.89
N GLU A 117 -15.85 3.58 7.87
CA GLU A 117 -14.64 2.89 8.31
C GLU A 117 -13.38 3.26 7.50
N LEU A 118 -13.54 3.67 6.23
CA LEU A 118 -12.44 4.13 5.38
C LEU A 118 -12.32 5.66 5.30
N CYS A 119 -13.18 6.40 6.01
CA CYS A 119 -13.19 7.87 6.02
C CYS A 119 -12.89 8.46 7.41
N ARG A 120 -12.54 7.63 8.40
CA ARG A 120 -12.11 8.12 9.71
C ARG A 120 -10.86 8.98 9.59
N ARG A 121 -10.76 10.00 10.45
CA ARG A 121 -9.68 10.98 10.42
C ARG A 121 -8.43 10.44 11.12
N HIS A 122 -7.80 9.45 10.52
CA HIS A 122 -6.58 8.82 11.00
C HIS A 122 -5.42 9.06 10.01
N CYS A 123 -5.27 10.30 9.53
CA CYS A 123 -4.16 10.67 8.67
C CYS A 123 -2.85 10.70 9.47
N MET A 124 -1.94 9.79 9.18
CA MET A 124 -0.66 9.62 9.88
C MET A 124 0.35 10.74 9.58
N ASP A 125 0.23 11.39 8.42
CA ASP A 125 1.03 12.57 8.06
C ASP A 125 0.14 13.66 7.46
N THR A 126 -0.25 14.63 8.28
CA THR A 126 -1.15 15.71 7.88
C THR A 126 -0.58 16.61 6.77
N ARG A 127 0.75 16.62 6.56
CA ARG A 127 1.40 17.36 5.46
C ARG A 127 0.92 16.88 4.08
N MET A 128 0.50 15.61 3.98
CA MET A 128 -0.09 15.06 2.76
C MET A 128 -1.39 15.78 2.36
N LEU A 129 -2.22 16.14 3.35
CA LEU A 129 -3.49 16.83 3.11
C LEU A 129 -3.25 18.20 2.47
N ASP A 130 -2.20 18.90 2.90
CA ASP A 130 -1.83 20.19 2.33
C ASP A 130 -1.26 20.03 0.93
N THR A 131 -0.47 18.99 0.71
CA THR A 131 0.10 18.68 -0.61
C THR A 131 -1.02 18.36 -1.62
N LEU A 132 -1.98 17.51 -1.27
CA LEU A 132 -3.10 17.13 -2.15
C LEU A 132 -4.09 18.28 -2.39
N SER A 133 -4.13 19.30 -1.53
CA SER A 133 -4.98 20.47 -1.73
C SER A 133 -4.43 21.49 -2.73
N ARG A 134 -3.18 21.37 -3.16
CA ARG A 134 -2.56 22.27 -4.14
C ARG A 134 -3.24 22.16 -5.51
N ALA A 135 -3.23 23.24 -6.29
CA ALA A 135 -3.81 23.26 -7.64
C ALA A 135 -3.14 22.21 -8.58
N ALA A 136 -1.80 22.16 -8.57
CA ALA A 136 -1.02 21.14 -9.26
C ALA A 136 -0.63 20.02 -8.29
N LEU A 137 -0.76 18.77 -8.74
CA LEU A 137 -0.23 17.60 -8.03
C LEU A 137 1.26 17.47 -8.29
N GLY A 138 2.00 16.95 -7.30
CA GLY A 138 3.41 16.63 -7.45
C GLY A 138 3.62 15.46 -8.41
N THR A 139 4.76 15.49 -9.11
CA THR A 139 5.27 14.38 -9.92
C THR A 139 6.75 14.15 -9.57
N PRO A 140 7.36 13.03 -9.97
CA PRO A 140 8.80 12.85 -9.81
C PRO A 140 9.64 14.00 -10.39
N GLU A 141 9.26 14.54 -11.56
CA GLU A 141 9.99 15.62 -12.25
C GLU A 141 9.72 17.00 -11.63
N THR A 142 8.51 17.19 -11.09
CA THR A 142 8.08 18.47 -10.48
C THR A 142 7.45 18.19 -9.10
N PRO A 143 8.30 17.86 -8.10
CA PRO A 143 7.81 17.50 -6.78
C PRO A 143 7.14 18.66 -6.07
N ALA A 144 6.01 18.41 -5.41
CA ALA A 144 5.28 19.41 -4.64
C ALA A 144 5.94 19.75 -3.30
N ASN A 145 6.84 18.89 -2.80
CA ASN A 145 7.54 19.02 -1.52
C ASN A 145 8.82 18.17 -1.56
N ASN A 146 9.51 18.03 -0.42
CA ASN A 146 10.67 17.15 -0.28
C ASN A 146 10.48 16.17 0.91
N TYR A 147 9.24 15.68 1.12
CA TYR A 147 8.96 14.74 2.19
C TYR A 147 9.40 13.33 1.80
N ASP A 148 10.12 12.66 2.69
CA ASP A 148 10.67 11.31 2.53
C ASP A 148 9.95 10.25 3.40
N GLY A 149 8.98 10.68 4.22
CA GLY A 149 8.20 9.78 5.07
C GLY A 149 7.34 8.79 4.28
N PRO A 150 6.83 7.74 4.94
CA PRO A 150 6.12 6.65 4.27
C PRO A 150 4.65 6.93 3.96
N GLY A 151 4.12 8.13 4.23
CA GLY A 151 2.69 8.42 4.20
C GLY A 151 1.95 7.98 2.95
N GLY A 152 2.58 8.04 1.78
CA GLY A 152 2.00 7.64 0.49
C GLY A 152 2.43 6.27 -0.03
N ILE A 153 3.30 5.53 0.68
CA ILE A 153 3.93 4.32 0.13
C ILE A 153 2.91 3.24 -0.27
N THR A 154 1.82 3.12 0.45
CA THR A 154 0.79 2.10 0.20
C THR A 154 -0.03 2.34 -1.07
N THR A 155 0.03 3.53 -1.67
CA THR A 155 -0.57 3.78 -3.00
C THR A 155 0.06 2.89 -4.07
N ALA A 156 1.36 2.59 -3.95
CA ALA A 156 2.08 1.70 -4.85
C ALA A 156 1.55 0.25 -4.81
N ILE A 157 0.98 -0.19 -3.67
CA ILE A 157 0.34 -1.50 -3.54
C ILE A 157 -0.88 -1.58 -4.45
N GLY A 158 -1.75 -0.56 -4.42
CA GLY A 158 -2.92 -0.48 -5.30
C GLY A 158 -2.52 -0.51 -6.78
N VAL A 159 -1.44 0.20 -7.15
CA VAL A 159 -0.90 0.18 -8.52
C VAL A 159 -0.45 -1.24 -8.90
N GLY A 160 0.35 -1.90 -8.06
CA GLY A 160 0.86 -3.23 -8.34
C GLY A 160 -0.24 -4.30 -8.46
N LEU A 161 -1.32 -4.19 -7.65
CA LEU A 161 -2.47 -5.08 -7.74
C LEU A 161 -3.29 -4.88 -9.03
N PHE A 162 -3.44 -3.65 -9.48
CA PHE A 162 -4.31 -3.33 -10.60
C PHE A 162 -3.83 -3.92 -11.93
N PHE A 163 -2.52 -3.95 -12.17
CA PHE A 163 -1.94 -4.42 -13.43
C PHE A 163 -1.57 -5.91 -13.37
N HIS A 164 -2.56 -6.77 -13.44
CA HIS A 164 -2.38 -8.23 -13.38
C HIS A 164 -2.28 -8.90 -14.76
N GLU A 165 -2.61 -8.21 -15.85
CA GLU A 165 -2.47 -8.73 -17.21
C GLU A 165 -1.06 -8.50 -17.76
N ASP A 166 -0.55 -9.46 -18.55
CA ASP A 166 0.78 -9.40 -19.19
C ASP A 166 0.90 -8.33 -20.32
N ARG A 167 -0.09 -7.45 -20.44
CA ARG A 167 -0.17 -6.44 -21.50
C ARG A 167 0.47 -5.10 -21.15
N THR A 168 0.72 -4.85 -19.87
CA THR A 168 1.33 -3.59 -19.43
C THR A 168 2.81 -3.80 -19.22
N ASP A 169 3.63 -2.91 -19.77
CA ASP A 169 5.06 -2.92 -19.57
C ASP A 169 5.37 -2.72 -18.07
N GLN A 170 6.31 -3.50 -17.53
CA GLN A 170 6.71 -3.39 -16.15
C GLN A 170 7.26 -1.98 -15.82
N HIS A 171 7.98 -1.35 -16.76
CA HIS A 171 8.46 0.02 -16.61
C HIS A 171 7.34 1.05 -16.43
N GLU A 172 6.20 0.85 -17.09
CA GLU A 172 5.02 1.71 -16.92
C GLU A 172 4.38 1.52 -15.53
N ILE A 173 4.37 0.28 -15.01
CA ILE A 173 3.87 -0.02 -13.66
C ILE A 173 4.78 0.63 -12.62
N ASP A 174 6.09 0.47 -12.76
CA ASP A 174 7.09 1.02 -11.85
C ASP A 174 7.05 2.55 -11.83
N LEU A 175 6.90 3.19 -13.01
CA LEU A 175 6.72 4.63 -13.13
C LEU A 175 5.43 5.09 -12.42
N LEU A 176 4.31 4.42 -12.67
CA LEU A 176 3.03 4.78 -12.02
C LEU A 176 3.10 4.59 -10.51
N GLY A 177 3.82 3.57 -10.02
CA GLY A 177 4.10 3.38 -8.59
C GLY A 177 4.87 4.55 -7.99
N ALA A 178 5.90 5.04 -8.68
CA ALA A 178 6.63 6.24 -8.29
C ALA A 178 5.74 7.49 -8.33
N GLU A 179 5.00 7.71 -9.41
CA GLU A 179 4.07 8.84 -9.56
C GLU A 179 3.00 8.86 -8.47
N ALA A 180 2.43 7.70 -8.10
CA ALA A 180 1.41 7.60 -7.07
C ALA A 180 1.93 8.04 -5.69
N VAL A 181 3.15 7.65 -5.32
CA VAL A 181 3.80 8.12 -4.09
C VAL A 181 4.16 9.60 -4.18
N ALA A 182 4.65 10.08 -5.33
CA ALA A 182 5.03 11.47 -5.55
C ALA A 182 3.87 12.47 -5.41
N LEU A 183 2.61 12.02 -5.49
CA LEU A 183 1.44 12.86 -5.19
C LEU A 183 1.51 13.47 -3.78
N THR A 184 2.14 12.78 -2.86
CA THR A 184 2.21 13.17 -1.43
C THR A 184 3.63 13.32 -0.90
N GLN A 185 4.58 12.51 -1.34
CA GLN A 185 5.99 12.51 -0.95
C GLN A 185 6.88 12.80 -2.15
N GLY A 186 7.41 14.00 -2.23
CA GLY A 186 8.21 14.46 -3.36
C GLY A 186 9.71 14.16 -3.27
N ASN A 187 10.20 13.58 -2.17
CA ASN A 187 11.60 13.16 -2.07
C ASN A 187 11.85 11.93 -2.95
N PRO A 188 12.94 11.89 -3.74
CA PRO A 188 13.24 10.76 -4.61
C PRO A 188 13.34 9.42 -3.88
N SER A 189 13.89 9.35 -2.66
CA SER A 189 13.95 8.08 -1.92
C SER A 189 12.54 7.51 -1.62
N ALA A 190 11.54 8.38 -1.40
CA ALA A 190 10.18 7.96 -1.14
C ALA A 190 9.49 7.42 -2.40
N PHE A 191 9.47 8.17 -3.49
CA PHE A 191 8.75 7.72 -4.68
C PHE A 191 9.47 6.57 -5.41
N LEU A 192 10.80 6.47 -5.33
CA LEU A 192 11.54 5.29 -5.83
C LEU A 192 11.23 4.03 -5.01
N SER A 193 10.98 4.16 -3.71
CA SER A 193 10.47 3.04 -2.90
C SER A 193 9.08 2.59 -3.37
N GLY A 194 8.25 3.54 -3.84
CA GLY A 194 6.97 3.23 -4.50
C GLY A 194 7.14 2.45 -5.79
N ALA A 195 8.12 2.80 -6.65
CA ALA A 195 8.44 2.02 -7.85
C ALA A 195 8.81 0.57 -7.50
N VAL A 196 9.71 0.37 -6.54
CA VAL A 196 10.12 -0.97 -6.08
C VAL A 196 8.93 -1.76 -5.53
N LEU A 197 8.09 -1.13 -4.71
CA LEU A 197 6.93 -1.80 -4.12
C LEU A 197 5.88 -2.19 -5.18
N ALA A 198 5.56 -1.30 -6.12
CA ALA A 198 4.63 -1.59 -7.22
C ALA A 198 5.16 -2.74 -8.10
N HIS A 199 6.47 -2.76 -8.39
CA HIS A 199 7.13 -3.86 -9.08
C HIS A 199 6.94 -5.19 -8.34
N ILE A 200 7.29 -5.23 -7.05
CA ILE A 200 7.15 -6.43 -6.22
C ILE A 200 5.71 -6.93 -6.25
N MET A 201 4.74 -6.05 -6.03
CA MET A 201 3.32 -6.42 -5.95
C MET A 201 2.79 -6.95 -7.28
N SER A 202 3.07 -6.28 -8.40
CA SER A 202 2.61 -6.71 -9.72
C SER A 202 3.20 -8.05 -10.14
N ARG A 203 4.49 -8.28 -9.81
CA ARG A 203 5.17 -9.56 -10.09
C ARG A 203 4.67 -10.68 -9.18
N LEU A 204 4.43 -10.36 -7.89
CA LEU A 204 3.97 -11.33 -6.91
C LEU A 204 2.57 -11.87 -7.25
N ILE A 205 1.64 -11.01 -7.65
CA ILE A 205 0.29 -11.42 -8.08
C ILE A 205 0.35 -12.31 -9.32
N ARG A 206 1.19 -11.99 -10.28
CA ARG A 206 1.33 -12.78 -11.52
C ARG A 206 2.12 -14.07 -11.33
N GLN A 207 3.06 -14.08 -10.41
CA GLN A 207 4.02 -15.18 -10.21
C GLN A 207 4.26 -15.48 -8.71
N PRO A 208 3.22 -15.87 -7.95
CA PRO A 208 3.30 -16.01 -6.50
C PRO A 208 4.29 -17.10 -6.03
N HIS A 209 4.66 -18.01 -6.92
CA HIS A 209 5.60 -19.09 -6.62
C HIS A 209 7.09 -18.67 -6.69
N LEU A 210 7.38 -17.49 -7.27
CA LEU A 210 8.77 -17.04 -7.33
C LEU A 210 9.29 -16.72 -5.92
N PRO A 211 10.58 -17.05 -5.64
CA PRO A 211 11.18 -16.67 -4.37
C PRO A 211 11.13 -15.16 -4.17
N LEU A 212 10.63 -14.70 -3.01
CA LEU A 212 10.48 -13.27 -2.72
C LEU A 212 11.81 -12.52 -2.85
N LYS A 213 12.91 -13.11 -2.36
CA LYS A 213 14.25 -12.53 -2.51
C LYS A 213 14.61 -12.23 -3.96
N ARG A 214 14.20 -13.10 -4.89
CA ARG A 214 14.43 -12.89 -6.33
C ARG A 214 13.59 -11.74 -6.85
N LEU A 215 12.29 -11.69 -6.50
CA LEU A 215 11.40 -10.59 -6.90
C LEU A 215 11.90 -9.24 -6.41
N VAL A 216 12.35 -9.17 -5.15
CA VAL A 216 12.95 -7.97 -4.56
C VAL A 216 14.21 -7.55 -5.32
N GLY A 217 15.08 -8.50 -5.66
CA GLY A 217 16.29 -8.21 -6.44
C GLY A 217 15.98 -7.67 -7.83
N GLU A 218 15.02 -8.29 -8.56
CA GLU A 218 14.56 -7.83 -9.87
C GLU A 218 13.98 -6.41 -9.79
N ALA A 219 13.16 -6.11 -8.77
CA ALA A 219 12.55 -4.79 -8.57
C ALA A 219 13.59 -3.68 -8.32
N VAL A 220 14.62 -3.97 -7.51
CA VAL A 220 15.69 -3.01 -7.22
C VAL A 220 16.54 -2.73 -8.46
N GLU A 221 16.89 -3.75 -9.24
CA GLU A 221 17.65 -3.54 -10.47
C GLU A 221 16.82 -2.77 -11.52
N ALA A 222 15.54 -3.09 -11.71
CA ALA A 222 14.66 -2.34 -12.60
C ALA A 222 14.53 -0.86 -12.20
N MET A 223 14.35 -0.58 -10.91
CA MET A 223 14.33 0.79 -10.40
C MET A 223 15.64 1.52 -10.67
N LYS A 224 16.80 0.88 -10.47
CA LYS A 224 18.13 1.50 -10.76
C LYS A 224 18.32 1.77 -12.26
N GLU A 225 17.92 0.84 -13.12
CA GLU A 225 18.01 0.98 -14.56
C GLU A 225 17.13 2.15 -15.05
N GLN A 226 15.90 2.23 -14.56
CA GLN A 226 14.93 3.22 -15.01
C GLN A 226 15.20 4.62 -14.45
N PHE A 227 15.59 4.74 -13.18
CA PHE A 227 15.66 6.02 -12.47
C PHE A 227 17.07 6.44 -12.02
N GLY A 228 18.04 5.52 -11.99
CA GLY A 228 19.35 5.76 -11.39
C GLY A 228 20.19 6.83 -12.09
N HIS A 229 19.92 7.11 -13.36
CA HIS A 229 20.59 8.21 -14.09
C HIS A 229 20.07 9.59 -13.69
N GLN A 230 18.82 9.67 -13.22
CA GLN A 230 18.16 10.93 -12.87
C GLN A 230 18.21 11.21 -11.36
N TYR A 231 18.12 10.15 -10.55
CA TYR A 231 18.00 10.25 -9.08
C TYR A 231 19.10 9.42 -8.39
N SER A 232 20.07 10.08 -7.76
CA SER A 232 21.13 9.41 -6.99
C SER A 232 20.59 8.61 -5.79
N GLN A 233 19.41 8.95 -5.26
CA GLN A 233 18.72 8.26 -4.19
C GLN A 233 18.33 6.80 -4.56
N ALA A 234 18.34 6.43 -5.85
CA ALA A 234 18.18 5.05 -6.28
C ALA A 234 19.22 4.12 -5.65
N PHE A 235 20.45 4.60 -5.45
CA PHE A 235 21.52 3.83 -4.80
C PHE A 235 21.32 3.73 -3.28
N GLU A 236 20.71 4.72 -2.65
CA GLU A 236 20.34 4.71 -1.24
C GLU A 236 19.25 3.65 -0.99
N VAL A 237 18.15 3.70 -1.74
CA VAL A 237 17.06 2.70 -1.68
C VAL A 237 17.62 1.28 -1.92
N ALA A 238 18.43 1.09 -2.96
CA ALA A 238 19.04 -0.20 -3.25
C ALA A 238 19.96 -0.69 -2.11
N THR A 239 20.64 0.20 -1.42
CA THR A 239 21.51 -0.14 -0.30
C THR A 239 20.71 -0.59 0.91
N LEU A 240 19.63 0.12 1.27
CA LEU A 240 18.74 -0.25 2.37
C LEU A 240 18.09 -1.62 2.12
N VAL A 241 17.58 -1.87 0.92
CA VAL A 241 16.99 -3.17 0.56
C VAL A 241 18.05 -4.29 0.62
N ARG A 242 19.29 -4.04 0.17
CA ARG A 242 20.38 -5.00 0.28
C ARG A 242 20.72 -5.31 1.75
N HIS A 243 20.71 -4.31 2.64
CA HIS A 243 20.87 -4.54 4.08
C HIS A 243 19.75 -5.43 4.64
N ALA A 244 18.48 -5.18 4.27
CA ALA A 244 17.36 -6.02 4.65
C ALA A 244 17.55 -7.49 4.22
N ILE A 245 17.98 -7.72 2.97
CA ILE A 245 18.28 -9.07 2.48
C ILE A 245 19.44 -9.70 3.28
N THR A 246 20.53 -8.97 3.50
CA THR A 246 21.69 -9.47 4.24
C THR A 246 21.34 -9.81 5.68
N TYR A 247 20.56 -8.97 6.34
CA TYR A 247 20.11 -9.22 7.71
C TYR A 247 19.16 -10.41 7.80
N SER A 248 18.30 -10.63 6.80
CA SER A 248 17.41 -11.80 6.78
C SER A 248 18.15 -13.14 6.70
N GLU A 249 19.40 -13.13 6.29
CA GLU A 249 20.29 -14.30 6.25
C GLU A 249 21.21 -14.43 7.49
N SER A 250 21.05 -13.54 8.47
CA SER A 250 21.91 -13.43 9.65
C SER A 250 21.21 -13.98 10.91
N PRO A 251 21.40 -15.25 11.27
CA PRO A 251 20.63 -15.92 12.34
C PRO A 251 20.90 -15.39 13.75
N ASN A 252 21.93 -14.57 13.92
CA ASN A 252 22.38 -14.10 15.24
C ASN A 252 21.81 -12.71 15.63
N LEU A 253 21.00 -12.08 14.76
CA LEU A 253 20.36 -10.80 15.02
C LEU A 253 18.90 -11.02 15.43
N SER A 254 18.47 -10.36 16.52
CA SER A 254 17.06 -10.34 16.86
C SER A 254 16.28 -9.49 15.84
N PRO A 255 14.99 -9.79 15.56
CA PRO A 255 14.18 -8.97 14.68
C PRO A 255 14.18 -7.50 15.08
N VAL A 256 14.04 -7.18 16.35
CA VAL A 256 14.04 -5.81 16.87
C VAL A 256 15.37 -5.11 16.58
N ASP A 257 16.52 -5.77 16.84
CA ASP A 257 17.84 -5.18 16.55
C ASP A 257 18.01 -4.83 15.08
N VAL A 258 17.46 -5.65 14.18
CA VAL A 258 17.49 -5.38 12.74
C VAL A 258 16.59 -4.21 12.37
N MET A 259 15.37 -4.17 12.90
CA MET A 259 14.43 -3.08 12.63
C MET A 259 14.98 -1.74 13.14
N GLU A 260 15.57 -1.71 14.33
CA GLU A 260 16.26 -0.51 14.87
C GLU A 260 17.43 -0.08 13.98
N ARG A 261 18.21 -1.00 13.42
CA ARG A 261 19.31 -0.68 12.47
C ARG A 261 18.81 -0.18 11.12
N LEU A 262 17.67 -0.66 10.65
CA LEU A 262 17.02 -0.20 9.42
C LEU A 262 16.36 1.17 9.60
N GLY A 263 16.00 1.54 10.84
CA GLY A 263 15.45 2.83 11.23
C GLY A 263 13.94 2.97 11.05
N CYS A 264 13.34 2.33 10.08
CA CYS A 264 11.88 2.21 9.82
C CYS A 264 11.08 3.54 9.92
N ASP A 265 11.66 4.69 9.57
CA ASP A 265 11.01 6.01 9.66
C ASP A 265 10.73 6.62 8.26
N SER A 266 11.71 6.63 7.34
CA SER A 266 11.48 7.08 5.96
C SER A 266 10.81 5.99 5.11
N ALA A 267 10.24 6.35 3.96
CA ALA A 267 9.62 5.38 3.04
C ALA A 267 10.60 4.27 2.60
N ALA A 268 11.85 4.62 2.34
CA ALA A 268 12.87 3.64 1.97
C ALA A 268 13.25 2.69 3.12
N GLN A 269 13.29 3.20 4.34
CA GLN A 269 13.55 2.39 5.54
C GLN A 269 12.35 1.48 5.87
N VAL A 270 11.12 1.98 5.73
CA VAL A 270 9.88 1.20 5.88
C VAL A 270 9.85 0.06 4.87
N LEU A 271 10.15 0.34 3.59
CA LEU A 271 10.25 -0.70 2.58
C LEU A 271 11.30 -1.77 2.94
N ALA A 272 12.47 -1.35 3.40
CA ALA A 272 13.54 -2.27 3.81
C ALA A 272 13.12 -3.12 5.03
N GLY A 273 12.49 -2.52 6.05
CA GLY A 273 11.97 -3.22 7.21
C GLY A 273 10.91 -4.26 6.84
N ALA A 274 9.96 -3.89 5.98
CA ALA A 274 8.94 -4.79 5.49
C ALA A 274 9.53 -5.95 4.67
N ILE A 275 10.50 -5.69 3.79
CA ILE A 275 11.20 -6.74 3.03
C ILE A 275 11.93 -7.69 3.97
N TYR A 276 12.65 -7.17 4.97
CA TYR A 276 13.32 -8.00 5.97
C TYR A 276 12.32 -8.94 6.65
N THR A 277 11.23 -8.40 7.16
CA THR A 277 10.19 -9.15 7.88
C THR A 277 9.55 -10.23 6.98
N CYS A 278 9.24 -9.89 5.73
CA CYS A 278 8.68 -10.84 4.76
C CYS A 278 9.67 -11.97 4.40
N LEU A 279 10.97 -11.69 4.37
CA LEU A 279 11.98 -12.71 4.06
C LEU A 279 12.20 -13.67 5.23
N THR A 280 12.16 -13.17 6.46
CA THR A 280 12.37 -13.99 7.67
C THR A 280 11.15 -14.80 8.06
N ASN A 281 9.93 -14.31 7.78
CA ASN A 281 8.65 -14.93 8.18
C ASN A 281 7.78 -15.31 6.97
N SER A 282 8.37 -15.78 5.89
CA SER A 282 7.72 -15.91 4.56
C SER A 282 6.52 -16.87 4.50
N ALA A 283 6.30 -17.70 5.51
CA ALA A 283 5.21 -18.69 5.62
C ALA A 283 4.34 -18.52 6.87
N ASP A 284 4.64 -17.55 7.73
CA ASP A 284 3.94 -17.32 9.00
C ASP A 284 3.53 -15.85 9.09
N PHE A 285 2.25 -15.59 8.80
CA PHE A 285 1.69 -14.25 8.79
C PHE A 285 1.68 -13.61 10.19
N ASP A 286 1.34 -14.37 11.22
CA ASP A 286 1.26 -13.86 12.60
C ASP A 286 2.63 -13.43 13.12
N SER A 287 3.64 -14.31 13.01
CA SER A 287 5.01 -13.97 13.38
C SER A 287 5.56 -12.77 12.57
N ALA A 288 5.16 -12.64 11.31
CA ALA A 288 5.53 -11.49 10.50
C ALA A 288 4.91 -10.19 11.02
N MET A 289 3.63 -10.20 11.40
CA MET A 289 2.97 -9.01 11.95
C MET A 289 3.61 -8.58 13.27
N ILE A 290 3.87 -9.52 14.17
CA ILE A 290 4.57 -9.24 15.45
C ILE A 290 5.95 -8.61 15.17
N ALA A 291 6.74 -9.17 14.25
CA ALA A 291 8.06 -8.63 13.93
C ALA A 291 7.99 -7.26 13.25
N ALA A 292 6.96 -7.02 12.41
CA ALA A 292 6.80 -5.79 11.63
C ALA A 292 6.42 -4.57 12.47
N VAL A 293 5.78 -4.76 13.65
CA VAL A 293 5.25 -3.64 14.42
C VAL A 293 6.04 -3.32 15.69
N ASN A 294 6.89 -4.24 16.15
CA ASN A 294 7.65 -4.10 17.41
C ASN A 294 9.04 -3.49 17.20
N HIS A 295 9.07 -2.18 16.96
CA HIS A 295 10.31 -1.39 16.80
C HIS A 295 10.02 0.09 17.01
N SER A 296 11.09 0.88 17.20
CA SER A 296 10.99 2.34 17.21
C SER A 296 10.83 2.84 15.77
N GLY A 297 9.73 3.54 15.43
CA GLY A 297 9.52 4.07 14.10
C GLY A 297 8.07 3.98 13.61
N ARG A 298 7.89 3.85 12.31
CA ARG A 298 6.56 3.84 11.65
C ARG A 298 5.98 2.43 11.58
N SER A 299 5.61 1.89 12.73
CA SER A 299 5.10 0.53 12.89
C SER A 299 3.86 0.25 12.03
N ALA A 300 2.93 1.20 11.92
CA ALA A 300 1.76 1.08 11.04
C ALA A 300 2.15 0.94 9.57
N ALA A 301 3.14 1.71 9.10
CA ALA A 301 3.61 1.65 7.72
C ALA A 301 4.33 0.33 7.40
N VAL A 302 5.24 -0.10 8.30
CA VAL A 302 5.95 -1.38 8.13
C VAL A 302 4.97 -2.54 8.17
N GLY A 303 4.04 -2.55 9.14
CA GLY A 303 2.98 -3.53 9.24
C GLY A 303 2.12 -3.60 7.96
N ALA A 304 1.65 -2.45 7.47
CA ALA A 304 0.84 -2.36 6.26
C ALA A 304 1.55 -2.95 5.03
N VAL A 305 2.81 -2.57 4.79
CA VAL A 305 3.58 -3.08 3.64
C VAL A 305 3.90 -4.56 3.79
N THR A 306 4.29 -5.02 4.98
CA THR A 306 4.54 -6.44 5.28
C THR A 306 3.27 -7.27 5.06
N GLY A 307 2.16 -6.82 5.64
CA GLY A 307 0.87 -7.49 5.53
C GLY A 307 0.38 -7.60 4.09
N ALA A 308 0.56 -6.53 3.28
CA ALA A 308 0.22 -6.56 1.87
C ALA A 308 1.02 -7.59 1.08
N ILE A 309 2.34 -7.62 1.25
CA ILE A 309 3.24 -8.54 0.54
C ILE A 309 2.93 -9.99 0.92
N LEU A 310 2.85 -10.30 2.21
CA LEU A 310 2.58 -11.67 2.68
C LEU A 310 1.15 -12.10 2.41
N GLY A 311 0.17 -11.21 2.60
CA GLY A 311 -1.22 -11.50 2.27
C GLY A 311 -1.42 -11.80 0.78
N ALA A 312 -0.77 -11.05 -0.11
CA ALA A 312 -0.77 -11.34 -1.55
C ALA A 312 -0.14 -12.70 -1.87
N ARG A 313 0.92 -13.06 -1.16
CA ARG A 313 1.67 -14.30 -1.38
C ARG A 313 0.96 -15.53 -0.86
N LEU A 314 0.41 -15.44 0.35
CA LEU A 314 -0.16 -16.57 1.09
C LEU A 314 -1.66 -16.75 0.79
N GLY A 315 -2.35 -15.69 0.38
CA GLY A 315 -3.80 -15.67 0.19
C GLY A 315 -4.57 -15.34 1.47
N GLU A 316 -5.86 -15.06 1.33
CA GLU A 316 -6.75 -14.72 2.45
C GLU A 316 -6.81 -15.83 3.50
N GLU A 317 -6.83 -17.09 3.07
CA GLU A 317 -6.98 -18.26 3.93
C GLU A 317 -5.81 -18.47 4.90
N ALA A 318 -4.68 -17.81 4.65
CA ALA A 318 -3.52 -17.87 5.54
C ALA A 318 -3.49 -16.75 6.60
N LEU A 319 -4.42 -15.81 6.53
CA LEU A 319 -4.56 -14.78 7.54
C LEU A 319 -5.36 -15.35 8.73
N PRO A 320 -4.86 -15.26 9.97
CA PRO A 320 -5.58 -15.76 11.14
C PRO A 320 -6.95 -15.10 11.30
N ASP A 321 -7.99 -15.92 11.55
CA ASP A 321 -9.38 -15.47 11.69
C ASP A 321 -9.54 -14.36 12.74
N PHE A 322 -8.83 -14.47 13.85
CA PHE A 322 -8.91 -13.50 14.97
C PHE A 322 -8.46 -12.08 14.57
N TYR A 323 -7.64 -11.92 13.53
CA TYR A 323 -7.33 -10.60 12.97
C TYR A 323 -8.48 -10.09 12.11
N ILE A 324 -9.08 -10.96 11.32
CA ILE A 324 -10.11 -10.57 10.33
C ILE A 324 -11.45 -10.28 11.01
N GLU A 325 -11.84 -11.05 12.03
CA GLU A 325 -13.10 -10.87 12.76
C GLU A 325 -13.22 -9.51 13.46
N CYS A 326 -12.10 -8.95 13.89
CA CYS A 326 -12.06 -7.65 14.55
C CYS A 326 -11.73 -6.47 13.59
N LEU A 327 -11.39 -6.75 12.33
CA LEU A 327 -10.99 -5.73 11.36
C LEU A 327 -12.23 -5.04 10.77
N GLU A 328 -12.47 -3.80 11.15
CA GLU A 328 -13.70 -3.09 10.78
C GLU A 328 -13.94 -2.99 9.27
N PRO A 329 -12.95 -2.61 8.41
CA PRO A 329 -13.17 -2.48 6.97
C PRO A 329 -13.08 -3.81 6.18
N ALA A 330 -13.05 -4.99 6.84
CA ALA A 330 -12.75 -6.25 6.17
C ALA A 330 -13.67 -6.53 4.96
N GLU A 331 -14.98 -6.35 5.11
CA GLU A 331 -15.96 -6.63 4.03
C GLU A 331 -15.77 -5.66 2.84
N VAL A 332 -15.53 -4.38 3.11
CA VAL A 332 -15.31 -3.37 2.06
C VAL A 332 -14.01 -3.66 1.30
N LEU A 333 -12.98 -4.10 2.00
CA LEU A 333 -11.70 -4.46 1.39
C LEU A 333 -11.80 -5.75 0.55
N ARG A 334 -12.61 -6.73 0.98
CA ARG A 334 -12.92 -7.92 0.16
C ARG A 334 -13.65 -7.54 -1.11
N GLU A 335 -14.69 -6.70 -1.00
CA GLU A 335 -15.44 -6.19 -2.16
C GLU A 335 -14.52 -5.49 -3.15
N LEU A 336 -13.63 -4.61 -2.68
CA LEU A 336 -12.69 -3.89 -3.52
C LEU A 336 -11.63 -4.82 -4.16
N ALA A 337 -11.17 -5.83 -3.42
CA ALA A 337 -10.24 -6.86 -3.92
C ALA A 337 -10.87 -7.70 -5.05
N ASP A 338 -12.13 -8.06 -4.89
CA ASP A 338 -12.89 -8.80 -5.89
C ASP A 338 -13.10 -7.98 -7.17
N ASP A 339 -13.39 -6.69 -7.03
CA ASP A 339 -13.49 -5.77 -8.16
C ASP A 339 -12.15 -5.62 -8.91
N LEU A 340 -11.04 -5.55 -8.19
CA LEU A 340 -9.70 -5.53 -8.80
C LEU A 340 -9.39 -6.81 -9.55
N TYR A 341 -9.74 -7.97 -8.96
CA TYR A 341 -9.54 -9.27 -9.59
C TYR A 341 -10.39 -9.44 -10.84
N THR A 342 -11.65 -9.02 -10.80
CA THR A 342 -12.60 -9.16 -11.91
C THR A 342 -12.30 -8.15 -13.02
N GLY A 343 -11.86 -6.95 -12.67
CA GLY A 343 -11.74 -5.83 -13.59
C GLY A 343 -13.11 -5.30 -14.04
N CYS A 344 -13.11 -4.29 -14.93
CA CYS A 344 -14.34 -3.70 -15.43
C CYS A 344 -15.11 -4.69 -16.34
N PRO A 345 -16.35 -5.09 -15.99
CA PRO A 345 -17.14 -6.02 -16.79
C PRO A 345 -17.84 -5.34 -17.99
N MET A 346 -17.76 -4.01 -18.11
CA MET A 346 -18.51 -3.25 -19.12
C MET A 346 -17.71 -3.05 -20.40
N GLU A 347 -18.39 -3.10 -21.55
CA GLU A 347 -17.84 -2.81 -22.86
C GLU A 347 -18.57 -1.67 -23.57
N ARG A 348 -17.83 -0.90 -24.36
CA ARG A 348 -18.40 0.17 -25.21
C ARG A 348 -19.42 -0.40 -26.21
N GLY A 349 -20.57 0.26 -26.30
CA GLY A 349 -21.64 -0.11 -27.26
C GLY A 349 -22.69 -1.04 -26.67
N ASN A 350 -22.79 -1.13 -25.35
CA ASN A 350 -23.83 -1.88 -24.59
C ASN A 350 -23.87 -3.38 -24.86
N LYS A 351 -22.78 -3.98 -25.32
CA LYS A 351 -22.72 -5.44 -25.45
C LYS A 351 -22.69 -6.13 -24.07
N LEU A 352 -22.02 -5.49 -23.12
CA LEU A 352 -22.02 -5.87 -21.72
C LEU A 352 -22.16 -4.58 -20.90
N PHE A 353 -23.25 -4.44 -20.15
CA PHE A 353 -23.50 -3.31 -19.27
C PHE A 353 -23.93 -3.82 -17.90
N ASP A 354 -23.21 -3.40 -16.88
CA ASP A 354 -23.46 -3.74 -15.48
C ASP A 354 -23.87 -2.47 -14.73
N LEU A 355 -25.13 -2.41 -14.31
CA LEU A 355 -25.71 -1.24 -13.64
C LEU A 355 -25.10 -0.99 -12.27
N ASP A 356 -24.77 -2.05 -11.52
CA ASP A 356 -24.19 -1.92 -10.17
C ASP A 356 -22.76 -1.42 -10.28
N TRP A 357 -22.00 -1.93 -11.26
CA TRP A 357 -20.64 -1.45 -11.55
C TRP A 357 -20.63 0.00 -12.03
N ASP A 358 -21.53 0.38 -12.95
CA ASP A 358 -21.70 1.75 -13.44
C ASP A 358 -22.00 2.71 -12.29
N TYR A 359 -22.98 2.36 -11.47
CA TYR A 359 -23.36 3.13 -10.29
C TYR A 359 -22.20 3.31 -9.30
N LYS A 360 -21.43 2.23 -9.07
CA LYS A 360 -20.30 2.20 -8.15
C LYS A 360 -19.13 3.04 -8.66
N TYR A 361 -18.67 2.79 -9.89
CA TYR A 361 -17.43 3.35 -10.41
C TYR A 361 -17.58 4.59 -11.31
N LEU A 362 -18.74 4.89 -11.87
CA LEU A 362 -18.94 6.13 -12.63
C LEU A 362 -19.75 7.18 -11.88
N HIS A 363 -20.55 6.77 -10.89
CA HIS A 363 -21.42 7.64 -10.11
C HIS A 363 -21.08 7.71 -8.62
N GLY A 364 -19.97 7.10 -8.17
CA GLY A 364 -19.52 7.13 -6.77
C GLY A 364 -20.53 6.47 -5.80
N GLY A 365 -21.36 5.54 -6.30
CA GLY A 365 -22.39 4.86 -5.54
C GLY A 365 -23.60 5.77 -5.21
N GLN A 366 -23.88 6.84 -5.99
CA GLN A 366 -24.99 7.78 -5.77
C GLN A 366 -26.26 7.37 -6.50
#